data_5eb18a8d6ea006c2d9b62ca9983136f3
#
_entry.id   5eb18a8d6ea006c2d9b62ca9983136f3
#
_cell.length_a   1.000
_cell.length_b   1.000
_cell.length_c   1.000
_cell.angle_alpha   90.00
_cell.angle_beta   90.00
_cell.angle_gamma   90.00
#
_symmetry.space_group_name_H-M   'P 1'
#
loop_
_entity.id
_entity.type
_entity.pdbx_description
1 polymer ?
#
loop_
_entity_poly.entity_id
_entity_poly.type
_entity_poly.pdbx_seq_one_letter_code
_entity_poly.pdbx_strand_id
1 'polypeptide(L)'
;MPASAAADAADDFLKSIEGKWRGRGTAIIPGRSGAERIVCQVTNSYSAETRQLRVNGECASTQGKTIVSGKLTHAGSSISGSLINAFKGATVTKSSGSMIGENMEVSSSFVDNSTGNLTRTRQVFRKSPAGFTAEFFTFDNVSGAFKPAGTIAFSTN
;
A
#
# COMPACT_ATOMS: atom_id res chain seq x y z
N MET A 1 2.59 -11.38 27.33
CA MET A 1 2.50 -9.91 27.27
C MET A 1 1.90 -9.48 25.95
N PRO A 2 0.82 -8.69 25.94
CA PRO A 2 0.09 -8.37 24.71
C PRO A 2 0.92 -7.66 23.64
N ALA A 3 1.88 -6.83 24.06
CA ALA A 3 2.72 -6.06 23.14
C ALA A 3 3.65 -6.93 22.27
N SER A 4 4.13 -8.07 22.78
CA SER A 4 5.01 -8.94 22.00
C SER A 4 4.27 -9.68 20.90
N ALA A 5 3.03 -10.13 21.14
CA ALA A 5 2.24 -10.83 20.11
C ALA A 5 1.89 -9.92 18.93
N ALA A 6 1.59 -8.66 19.17
CA ALA A 6 1.30 -7.69 18.12
C ALA A 6 2.56 -7.32 17.32
N ALA A 7 3.73 -7.19 17.99
CA ALA A 7 5.01 -6.97 17.33
C ALA A 7 5.40 -8.17 16.45
N ASP A 8 5.17 -9.40 16.95
CA ASP A 8 5.42 -10.62 16.20
C ASP A 8 4.52 -10.73 14.98
N ALA A 9 3.25 -10.32 15.08
CA ALA A 9 2.33 -10.33 13.95
C ALA A 9 2.77 -9.38 12.84
N ALA A 10 3.28 -8.19 13.18
CA ALA A 10 3.81 -7.24 12.21
C ALA A 10 5.08 -7.78 11.54
N ASP A 11 6.01 -8.32 12.32
CA ASP A 11 7.25 -8.92 11.82
C ASP A 11 6.95 -10.09 10.88
N ASP A 12 6.07 -11.00 11.28
CA ASP A 12 5.67 -12.14 10.48
C ASP A 12 5.00 -11.72 9.18
N PHE A 13 4.13 -10.72 9.23
CA PHE A 13 3.45 -10.21 8.05
C PHE A 13 4.46 -9.61 7.06
N LEU A 14 5.35 -8.74 7.51
CA LEU A 14 6.34 -8.09 6.66
C LEU A 14 7.33 -9.09 6.05
N LYS A 15 7.73 -10.12 6.81
CA LYS A 15 8.52 -11.23 6.29
C LYS A 15 7.78 -12.01 5.21
N SER A 16 6.49 -12.22 5.38
CA SER A 16 5.67 -13.01 4.46
C SER A 16 5.51 -12.36 3.09
N ILE A 17 5.64 -11.04 3.01
CA ILE A 17 5.54 -10.30 1.75
C ILE A 17 6.91 -9.90 1.19
N GLU A 18 7.99 -10.41 1.74
CA GLU A 18 9.34 -10.26 1.18
C GLU A 18 9.46 -11.04 -0.13
N GLY A 19 10.22 -10.51 -1.08
CA GLY A 19 10.50 -11.16 -2.36
C GLY A 19 10.08 -10.34 -3.56
N LYS A 20 10.07 -11.02 -4.71
CA LYS A 20 9.66 -10.43 -5.98
C LYS A 20 8.24 -10.84 -6.30
N TRP A 21 7.41 -9.87 -6.60
CA TRP A 21 5.99 -10.07 -6.79
C TRP A 21 5.49 -9.46 -8.09
N ARG A 22 4.54 -10.14 -8.72
CA ARG A 22 3.78 -9.60 -9.84
C ARG A 22 2.35 -9.36 -9.36
N GLY A 23 1.88 -8.12 -9.50
CA GLY A 23 0.53 -7.72 -9.13
C GLY A 23 -0.35 -7.53 -10.35
N ARG A 24 -1.63 -7.93 -10.23
CA ARG A 24 -2.64 -7.69 -11.26
C ARG A 24 -3.94 -7.31 -10.59
N GLY A 25 -4.62 -6.33 -11.15
CA GLY A 25 -5.89 -5.90 -10.61
C GLY A 25 -6.48 -4.73 -11.34
N THR A 26 -7.37 -4.04 -10.66
CA THR A 26 -8.02 -2.83 -11.17
C THR A 26 -8.03 -1.78 -10.07
N ALA A 27 -7.96 -0.52 -10.46
CA ALA A 27 -8.09 0.59 -9.53
C ALA A 27 -8.70 1.81 -10.23
N ILE A 28 -9.42 2.60 -9.44
CA ILE A 28 -9.88 3.91 -9.85
C ILE A 28 -8.78 4.90 -9.45
N ILE A 29 -8.16 5.51 -10.45
CA ILE A 29 -7.11 6.50 -10.22
C ILE A 29 -7.75 7.84 -9.85
N PRO A 30 -7.28 8.53 -8.80
CA PRO A 30 -7.83 9.83 -8.42
C PRO A 30 -7.88 10.81 -9.60
N GLY A 31 -9.01 11.49 -9.76
CA GLY A 31 -9.25 12.43 -10.85
C GLY A 31 -9.73 11.81 -12.15
N ARG A 32 -9.95 10.50 -12.19
CA ARG A 32 -10.45 9.79 -13.37
C ARG A 32 -11.75 9.05 -13.07
N SER A 33 -12.56 8.90 -14.10
CA SER A 33 -13.79 8.11 -14.04
C SER A 33 -13.51 6.69 -14.54
N GLY A 34 -13.97 5.70 -13.80
CA GLY A 34 -13.86 4.30 -14.17
C GLY A 34 -12.58 3.61 -13.69
N ALA A 35 -12.67 2.30 -13.56
CA ALA A 35 -11.57 1.46 -13.13
C ALA A 35 -10.62 1.17 -14.31
N GLU A 36 -9.32 1.22 -14.03
CA GLU A 36 -8.27 0.87 -14.98
C GLU A 36 -7.61 -0.43 -14.57
N ARG A 37 -7.18 -1.20 -15.55
CA ARG A 37 -6.38 -2.40 -15.32
C ARG A 37 -4.97 -1.99 -14.93
N ILE A 38 -4.44 -2.60 -13.86
CA ILE A 38 -3.11 -2.31 -13.32
C ILE A 38 -2.30 -3.58 -13.28
N VAL A 39 -1.04 -3.50 -13.72
CA VAL A 39 -0.05 -4.57 -13.61
C VAL A 39 1.17 -3.99 -12.91
N CYS A 40 1.60 -4.66 -11.85
CA CYS A 40 2.74 -4.23 -11.04
C CYS A 40 3.85 -5.28 -11.02
N GLN A 41 5.08 -4.83 -10.90
CA GLN A 41 6.23 -5.66 -10.54
C GLN A 41 6.94 -4.96 -9.39
N VAL A 42 6.97 -5.62 -8.23
CA VAL A 42 7.58 -5.04 -7.03
C VAL A 42 8.55 -6.02 -6.39
N THR A 43 9.59 -5.47 -5.77
CA THR A 43 10.52 -6.21 -4.94
C THR A 43 10.43 -5.63 -3.54
N ASN A 44 10.11 -6.48 -2.59
CA ASN A 44 10.04 -6.16 -1.17
C ASN A 44 11.22 -6.76 -0.45
N SER A 45 11.94 -5.96 0.33
CA SER A 45 13.08 -6.42 1.13
C SER A 45 12.82 -6.06 2.59
N TYR A 46 12.84 -7.06 3.47
CA TYR A 46 12.58 -6.86 4.88
C TYR A 46 13.84 -7.11 5.71
N SER A 47 14.14 -6.20 6.63
CA SER A 47 15.22 -6.36 7.62
C SER A 47 14.60 -6.46 9.02
N ALA A 48 14.79 -7.60 9.68
CA ALA A 48 14.33 -7.81 11.05
C ALA A 48 15.10 -6.94 12.06
N GLU A 49 16.37 -6.63 11.78
CA GLU A 49 17.19 -5.78 12.65
C GLU A 49 16.66 -4.36 12.74
N THR A 50 16.33 -3.77 11.59
CA THR A 50 15.81 -2.40 11.50
C THR A 50 14.28 -2.36 11.55
N ARG A 51 13.62 -3.51 11.49
CA ARG A 51 12.16 -3.65 11.44
C ARG A 51 11.55 -2.86 10.28
N GLN A 52 12.28 -2.85 9.16
CA GLN A 52 11.92 -2.03 8.00
C GLN A 52 11.72 -2.87 6.76
N LEU A 53 10.59 -2.64 6.09
CA LEU A 53 10.32 -3.14 4.74
C LEU A 53 10.64 -2.04 3.73
N ARG A 54 11.39 -2.38 2.70
CA ARG A 54 11.61 -1.52 1.54
C ARG A 54 10.85 -2.08 0.37
N VAL A 55 10.14 -1.21 -0.33
CA VAL A 55 9.35 -1.57 -1.51
C VAL A 55 9.92 -0.82 -2.71
N ASN A 56 10.24 -1.54 -3.78
CA ASN A 56 10.70 -0.95 -5.04
C ASN A 56 10.05 -1.68 -6.20
N GLY A 57 9.59 -0.93 -7.17
CA GLY A 57 9.01 -1.51 -8.37
C GLY A 57 8.33 -0.50 -9.25
N GLU A 58 7.47 -1.01 -10.11
CA GLU A 58 6.68 -0.18 -11.00
C GLU A 58 5.29 -0.78 -11.20
N CYS A 59 4.33 0.08 -11.46
CA CYS A 59 2.99 -0.29 -11.89
C CYS A 59 2.69 0.37 -13.22
N ALA A 60 2.00 -0.33 -14.09
CA ALA A 60 1.58 0.16 -15.39
C ALA A 60 0.06 0.11 -15.52
N SER A 61 -0.49 1.15 -16.12
CA SER A 61 -1.89 1.24 -16.52
C SER A 61 -1.98 1.77 -17.94
N THR A 62 -3.19 2.01 -18.44
CA THR A 62 -3.38 2.65 -19.75
C THR A 62 -2.78 4.07 -19.81
N GLN A 63 -2.50 4.66 -18.66
CA GLN A 63 -1.94 6.01 -18.54
C GLN A 63 -0.41 6.04 -18.52
N GLY A 64 0.23 4.88 -18.54
CA GLY A 64 1.67 4.75 -18.49
C GLY A 64 2.17 4.09 -17.21
N LYS A 65 3.46 4.21 -16.98
CA LYS A 65 4.14 3.60 -15.85
C LYS A 65 4.31 4.58 -14.69
N THR A 66 4.18 4.06 -13.47
CA THR A 66 4.49 4.79 -12.25
C THR A 66 5.49 3.98 -11.43
N ILE A 67 6.42 4.67 -10.78
CA ILE A 67 7.38 4.05 -9.87
C ILE A 67 6.70 3.87 -8.52
N VAL A 68 6.82 2.67 -7.96
CA VAL A 68 6.40 2.37 -6.60
C VAL A 68 7.67 2.24 -5.76
N SER A 69 7.83 3.09 -4.78
CA SER A 69 8.94 3.01 -3.85
C SER A 69 8.50 3.45 -2.46
N GLY A 70 9.09 2.88 -1.43
CA GLY A 70 8.74 3.27 -0.08
C GLY A 70 9.44 2.46 0.97
N LYS A 71 9.21 2.87 2.20
CA LYS A 71 9.70 2.22 3.40
C LYS A 71 8.58 2.16 4.42
N LEU A 72 8.41 1.01 5.03
CA LEU A 72 7.52 0.85 6.18
C LEU A 72 8.34 0.30 7.34
N THR A 73 8.23 0.95 8.49
CA THR A 73 8.90 0.54 9.72
C THR A 73 7.83 0.23 10.75
N HIS A 74 7.96 -0.89 11.45
CA HIS A 74 7.03 -1.20 12.53
C HIS A 74 7.68 -0.99 13.90
N ALA A 75 6.85 -0.54 14.85
CA ALA A 75 7.18 -0.43 16.26
C ALA A 75 5.99 -1.01 17.04
N GLY A 76 6.15 -2.23 17.55
CA GLY A 76 5.00 -2.98 18.06
C GLY A 76 4.01 -3.27 16.93
N SER A 77 2.74 -2.90 17.11
CA SER A 77 1.71 -3.03 16.08
C SER A 77 1.60 -1.80 15.16
N SER A 78 2.32 -0.73 15.49
CA SER A 78 2.28 0.52 14.71
C SER A 78 3.19 0.43 13.49
N ILE A 79 2.69 0.94 12.37
CA ILE A 79 3.41 1.00 11.10
C ILE A 79 3.55 2.47 10.72
N SER A 80 4.73 2.88 10.31
CA SER A 80 4.98 4.24 9.86
C SER A 80 5.96 4.25 8.69
N GLY A 81 5.95 5.34 7.92
CA GLY A 81 6.88 5.50 6.81
C GLY A 81 6.29 6.27 5.65
N SER A 82 6.79 5.98 4.47
CA SER A 82 6.30 6.53 3.22
C SER A 82 6.13 5.39 2.23
N LEU A 83 4.90 4.94 2.03
CA LEU A 83 4.58 3.99 0.98
C LEU A 83 4.10 4.79 -0.22
N ILE A 84 4.98 4.94 -1.18
CA ILE A 84 4.68 5.71 -2.37
C ILE A 84 4.04 4.80 -3.40
N ASN A 85 2.73 4.89 -3.50
CA ASN A 85 2.03 4.50 -4.69
C ASN A 85 1.86 5.79 -5.49
N ALA A 86 2.89 6.13 -6.27
CA ALA A 86 2.91 7.39 -6.98
C ALA A 86 1.98 7.33 -8.18
N PHE A 87 0.76 7.76 -8.00
CA PHE A 87 -0.01 8.21 -9.13
C PHE A 87 0.69 9.44 -9.70
N LYS A 88 0.88 9.44 -11.01
CA LYS A 88 1.51 10.55 -11.69
C LYS A 88 0.80 11.87 -11.34
N GLY A 89 1.55 12.85 -10.83
CA GLY A 89 1.00 14.15 -10.44
C GLY A 89 0.55 14.27 -8.99
N ALA A 90 0.84 13.28 -8.14
CA ALA A 90 0.56 13.34 -6.70
C ALA A 90 1.84 13.13 -5.88
N THR A 91 1.94 13.81 -4.74
CA THR A 91 3.05 13.67 -3.81
C THR A 91 2.55 13.06 -2.49
N VAL A 92 3.11 11.93 -2.09
CA VAL A 92 2.81 11.31 -0.80
C VAL A 92 3.51 12.11 0.30
N THR A 93 2.75 12.51 1.30
CA THR A 93 3.29 13.29 2.43
C THR A 93 3.63 12.41 3.62
N LYS A 94 2.79 11.41 3.92
CA LYS A 94 2.99 10.55 5.08
C LYS A 94 2.15 9.29 4.96
N SER A 95 2.69 8.19 5.49
CA SER A 95 1.95 6.93 5.66
C SER A 95 2.05 6.46 7.10
N SER A 96 0.94 5.98 7.64
CA SER A 96 0.89 5.40 8.98
C SER A 96 -0.18 4.31 9.01
N GLY A 97 0.00 3.34 9.87
CA GLY A 97 -0.93 2.23 9.95
C GLY A 97 -0.71 1.32 11.14
N SER A 98 -1.33 0.18 11.10
CA SER A 98 -1.25 -0.82 12.15
C SER A 98 -1.63 -2.20 11.64
N MET A 99 -1.30 -3.22 12.44
CA MET A 99 -1.85 -4.55 12.25
C MET A 99 -3.27 -4.60 12.83
N ILE A 100 -4.21 -5.09 12.02
CA ILE A 100 -5.59 -5.37 12.43
C ILE A 100 -5.78 -6.88 12.30
N GLY A 101 -5.61 -7.60 13.40
CA GLY A 101 -5.52 -9.06 13.36
C GLY A 101 -4.33 -9.51 12.52
N GLU A 102 -4.58 -10.27 11.47
CA GLU A 102 -3.56 -10.77 10.54
C GLU A 102 -3.35 -9.87 9.33
N ASN A 103 -4.07 -8.75 9.24
CA ASN A 103 -4.01 -7.83 8.12
C ASN A 103 -3.22 -6.58 8.50
N MET A 104 -2.59 -5.98 7.50
CA MET A 104 -1.92 -4.70 7.67
C MET A 104 -2.74 -3.60 7.01
N GLU A 105 -3.02 -2.55 7.75
CA GLU A 105 -3.75 -1.39 7.23
C GLU A 105 -2.84 -0.17 7.25
N VAL A 106 -2.73 0.52 6.11
CA VAL A 106 -1.89 1.71 5.96
C VAL A 106 -2.71 2.84 5.36
N SER A 107 -2.68 3.99 6.02
CA SER A 107 -3.30 5.22 5.53
C SER A 107 -2.22 6.17 5.04
N SER A 108 -2.46 6.80 3.90
CA SER A 108 -1.53 7.75 3.30
C SER A 108 -2.25 9.03 2.90
N SER A 109 -1.54 10.15 2.97
CA SER A 109 -2.02 11.45 2.49
C SER A 109 -1.24 11.82 1.24
N PHE A 110 -1.97 12.33 0.24
CA PHE A 110 -1.41 12.79 -1.03
C PHE A 110 -1.79 14.25 -1.27
N VAL A 111 -0.89 14.98 -1.88
CA VAL A 111 -1.18 16.30 -2.43
C VAL A 111 -1.22 16.18 -3.94
N ASP A 112 -2.34 16.57 -4.54
CA ASP A 112 -2.46 16.70 -5.98
C ASP A 112 -1.62 17.92 -6.42
N ASN A 113 -0.59 17.67 -7.22
CA ASN A 113 0.36 18.72 -7.62
C ASN A 113 -0.27 19.79 -8.53
N SER A 114 -1.37 19.47 -9.22
CA SER A 114 -2.05 20.42 -10.10
C SER A 114 -3.00 21.35 -9.36
N THR A 115 -3.66 20.87 -8.31
CA THR A 115 -4.68 21.61 -7.57
C THR A 115 -4.24 22.02 -6.16
N GLY A 116 -3.22 21.36 -5.60
CA GLY A 116 -2.81 21.52 -4.21
C GLY A 116 -3.77 20.85 -3.21
N ASN A 117 -4.78 20.14 -3.69
CA ASN A 117 -5.76 19.48 -2.83
C ASN A 117 -5.16 18.26 -2.14
N LEU A 118 -5.51 18.09 -0.87
CA LEU A 118 -5.13 16.93 -0.07
C LEU A 118 -6.15 15.82 -0.26
N THR A 119 -5.68 14.62 -0.57
CA THR A 119 -6.49 13.41 -0.67
C THR A 119 -5.92 12.36 0.29
N ARG A 120 -6.81 11.59 0.91
CA ARG A 120 -6.40 10.50 1.79
C ARG A 120 -6.78 9.17 1.15
N THR A 121 -5.89 8.20 1.31
CA THR A 121 -6.12 6.82 0.88
C THR A 121 -5.87 5.87 2.04
N ARG A 122 -6.49 4.71 1.99
CA ARG A 122 -6.26 3.61 2.91
C ARG A 122 -5.99 2.36 2.08
N GLN A 123 -5.00 1.59 2.50
CA GLN A 123 -4.65 0.33 1.88
C GLN A 123 -4.74 -0.78 2.92
N VAL A 124 -5.37 -1.87 2.57
CA VAL A 124 -5.47 -3.05 3.43
C VAL A 124 -4.75 -4.20 2.72
N PHE A 125 -3.71 -4.72 3.37
CA PHE A 125 -2.91 -5.84 2.86
C PHE A 125 -3.31 -7.10 3.58
N ARG A 126 -3.64 -8.14 2.82
CA ARG A 126 -4.06 -9.45 3.33
C ARG A 126 -3.23 -10.55 2.71
N LYS A 127 -2.86 -11.55 3.50
CA LYS A 127 -2.23 -12.75 2.96
C LYS A 127 -3.25 -13.53 2.12
N SER A 128 -2.78 -14.17 1.05
CA SER A 128 -3.58 -15.03 0.19
C SER A 128 -2.79 -16.30 -0.15
N PRO A 129 -3.45 -17.37 -0.66
CA PRO A 129 -2.75 -18.60 -1.01
C PRO A 129 -1.59 -18.41 -2.00
N ALA A 130 -1.72 -17.49 -2.95
CA ALA A 130 -0.69 -17.22 -3.96
C ALA A 130 0.32 -16.14 -3.56
N GLY A 131 0.05 -15.41 -2.48
CA GLY A 131 0.90 -14.31 -2.02
C GLY A 131 0.17 -13.36 -1.10
N PHE A 132 -0.23 -12.22 -1.60
CA PHE A 132 -1.02 -11.25 -0.84
C PHE A 132 -1.86 -10.37 -1.76
N THR A 133 -2.85 -9.71 -1.18
CA THR A 133 -3.69 -8.74 -1.87
C THR A 133 -3.57 -7.38 -1.23
N ALA A 134 -3.70 -6.33 -2.04
CA ALA A 134 -3.79 -4.95 -1.58
C ALA A 134 -5.14 -4.39 -2.02
N GLU A 135 -5.96 -4.00 -1.07
CA GLU A 135 -7.23 -3.31 -1.31
C GLU A 135 -7.03 -1.82 -1.10
N PHE A 136 -7.53 -1.01 -2.04
CA PHE A 136 -7.38 0.45 -2.00
C PHE A 136 -8.71 1.12 -1.74
N PHE A 137 -8.70 2.14 -0.89
CA PHE A 137 -9.84 2.98 -0.57
C PHE A 137 -9.43 4.43 -0.69
N THR A 138 -10.31 5.26 -1.25
CA THR A 138 -10.11 6.71 -1.35
C THR A 138 -11.15 7.42 -0.49
N PHE A 139 -10.72 8.44 0.24
CA PHE A 139 -11.62 9.22 1.07
C PHE A 139 -12.50 10.12 0.19
N ASP A 140 -13.80 10.02 0.37
CA ASP A 140 -14.78 10.85 -0.31
C ASP A 140 -15.19 12.03 0.59
N ASN A 141 -14.83 13.24 0.18
CA ASN A 141 -15.13 14.44 0.95
C ASN A 141 -16.63 14.78 1.02
N VAL A 142 -17.42 14.26 0.09
CA VAL A 142 -18.87 14.50 0.07
C VAL A 142 -19.58 13.65 1.12
N SER A 143 -19.28 12.35 1.14
CA SER A 143 -19.90 11.43 2.11
C SER A 143 -19.17 11.38 3.46
N GLY A 144 -17.92 11.85 3.54
CA GLY A 144 -17.10 11.75 4.73
C GLY A 144 -16.63 10.34 5.05
N ALA A 145 -16.58 9.45 4.07
CA ALA A 145 -16.21 8.06 4.24
C ALA A 145 -15.21 7.59 3.19
N PHE A 146 -14.48 6.52 3.50
CA PHE A 146 -13.63 5.84 2.51
C PHE A 146 -14.50 4.99 1.59
N LYS A 147 -14.22 5.05 0.29
CA LYS A 147 -14.89 4.25 -0.74
C LYS A 147 -13.89 3.32 -1.41
N PRO A 148 -14.29 2.10 -1.77
CA PRO A 148 -13.43 1.18 -2.50
C PRO A 148 -12.92 1.80 -3.81
N ALA A 149 -11.61 1.68 -4.06
CA ALA A 149 -10.98 2.22 -5.25
C ALA A 149 -10.30 1.13 -6.10
N GLY A 150 -10.12 -0.06 -5.56
CA GLY A 150 -9.55 -1.17 -6.33
C GLY A 150 -8.90 -2.23 -5.48
N THR A 151 -8.46 -3.29 -6.17
CA THR A 151 -7.75 -4.41 -5.55
C THR A 151 -6.68 -4.90 -6.51
N ILE A 152 -5.49 -5.18 -5.98
CA ILE A 152 -4.40 -5.79 -6.71
C ILE A 152 -4.00 -7.09 -5.99
N ALA A 153 -3.96 -8.19 -6.72
CA ALA A 153 -3.49 -9.47 -6.22
C ALA A 153 -2.03 -9.69 -6.64
N PHE A 154 -1.18 -9.99 -5.68
CA PHE A 154 0.24 -10.22 -5.88
C PHE A 154 0.57 -11.72 -5.76
N SER A 155 1.36 -12.21 -6.71
CA SER A 155 1.86 -13.58 -6.74
C SER A 155 3.30 -13.59 -7.24
N THR A 156 3.98 -14.73 -7.09
CA THR A 156 5.38 -14.89 -7.52
C THR A 156 5.54 -15.18 -9.00
N ASN A 157 4.45 -15.39 -9.71
CA ASN A 157 4.49 -15.73 -11.15
C ASN A 157 4.07 -14.56 -12.03
#